data_0fe0746f24032251e1d0c4580cf26d2d
#
_entry.id   0fe0746f24032251e1d0c4580cf26d2d
#
_cell.length_a   1.000
_cell.length_b   1.000
_cell.length_c   1.000
_cell.angle_alpha   90.00
_cell.angle_beta   90.00
_cell.angle_gamma   90.00
#
_symmetry.space_group_name_H-M   'P 1'
#
loop_
_entity.id
_entity.type
_entity.pdbx_description
1 polymer ?
#
loop_
_entity_poly.entity_id
_entity_poly.type
_entity_poly.pdbx_seq_one_letter_code
_entity_poly.pdbx_strand_id
1 'polypeptide(L)'
;MMLIFDKVSTLTNLECFLDCVTPVVPSHLLPKSDMENLNSLWHPWEREKLDYFTLSDLWNCYDEWSAYGAGVPITLDDGQNLVQYFVPYLSAIQIFTSNSSVNCVREETDSISETRDFFSDSLSDESDSEKLYRSDGCSLGNLYFQYFERNSPYERAPLMDKINSLAQRYPGLLSQRSADLSPASWMAVAWYPIYHIPMGRTIKDSHTGFLTYHTMSSSFQEMDLEDDNGWSAESKRKEGECISLPPFGMVTYKMQGDVWVSNKNGRDQETLASLLGAADSWLKQLRVQHHDFNYFMGFGSGKTRTSDIFSNHTIGTKY
;
A
#
# COMPACT_ATOMS: atom_id res chain seq x y z
N MET A 1 4.01 -24.49 -15.40
CA MET A 1 5.15 -23.56 -15.29
C MET A 1 5.65 -23.20 -16.69
N MET A 2 4.82 -22.60 -17.50
CA MET A 2 5.17 -22.23 -18.88
C MET A 2 4.08 -21.27 -19.35
N LEU A 3 4.27 -19.95 -19.23
CA LEU A 3 3.45 -18.89 -19.87
C LEU A 3 3.69 -17.48 -19.30
N ILE A 4 4.78 -17.27 -18.51
CA ILE A 4 5.09 -15.93 -17.99
C ILE A 4 5.80 -15.05 -19.03
N PHE A 5 6.44 -15.65 -20.05
CA PHE A 5 7.30 -14.90 -20.98
C PHE A 5 6.62 -14.32 -22.23
N ASP A 6 5.41 -14.75 -22.59
CA ASP A 6 4.78 -14.28 -23.84
C ASP A 6 4.08 -12.91 -23.76
N LYS A 7 3.88 -12.35 -22.55
CA LYS A 7 3.24 -11.03 -22.35
C LYS A 7 4.24 -9.90 -22.02
N VAL A 8 5.53 -10.22 -21.91
CA VAL A 8 6.58 -9.38 -21.28
C VAL A 8 7.22 -8.37 -22.23
N SER A 9 6.88 -8.32 -23.52
CA SER A 9 7.66 -7.51 -24.47
C SER A 9 7.33 -6.00 -24.51
N THR A 10 6.38 -5.52 -23.70
CA THR A 10 5.94 -4.10 -23.75
C THR A 10 6.01 -3.36 -22.42
N LEU A 11 6.02 -4.07 -21.28
CA LEU A 11 6.06 -3.46 -19.96
C LEU A 11 7.48 -3.13 -19.52
N THR A 12 7.65 -2.02 -18.81
CA THR A 12 8.91 -1.68 -18.13
C THR A 12 9.09 -2.54 -16.86
N ASN A 13 10.31 -2.59 -16.32
CA ASN A 13 10.56 -3.34 -15.08
C ASN A 13 9.74 -2.79 -13.91
N LEU A 14 9.52 -1.48 -13.86
CA LEU A 14 8.66 -0.84 -12.88
C LEU A 14 7.19 -1.26 -13.04
N GLU A 15 6.68 -1.26 -14.27
CA GLU A 15 5.32 -1.71 -14.57
C GLU A 15 5.14 -3.19 -14.22
N CYS A 16 6.14 -4.04 -14.54
CA CYS A 16 6.15 -5.45 -14.14
C CYS A 16 6.11 -5.63 -12.61
N PHE A 17 6.87 -4.80 -11.87
CA PHE A 17 6.82 -4.83 -10.41
C PHE A 17 5.43 -4.48 -9.91
N LEU A 18 4.86 -3.36 -10.34
CA LEU A 18 3.54 -2.92 -9.91
C LEU A 18 2.45 -3.96 -10.21
N ASP A 19 2.50 -4.59 -11.38
CA ASP A 19 1.56 -5.66 -11.75
C ASP A 19 1.72 -6.91 -10.86
N CYS A 20 2.97 -7.36 -10.63
CA CYS A 20 3.26 -8.56 -9.84
C CYS A 20 2.96 -8.42 -8.33
N VAL A 21 2.95 -7.20 -7.78
CA VAL A 21 2.68 -6.94 -6.35
C VAL A 21 1.27 -6.42 -6.08
N THR A 22 0.45 -6.30 -7.12
CA THR A 22 -0.94 -5.87 -7.01
C THR A 22 -1.81 -7.06 -6.59
N PRO A 23 -2.43 -7.05 -5.40
CA PRO A 23 -3.32 -8.13 -5.01
C PRO A 23 -4.61 -8.11 -5.85
N VAL A 24 -5.02 -9.29 -6.29
CA VAL A 24 -6.26 -9.54 -7.02
C VAL A 24 -7.17 -10.35 -6.12
N VAL A 25 -8.14 -9.71 -5.53
CA VAL A 25 -8.95 -10.24 -4.43
C VAL A 25 -10.30 -10.77 -4.96
N PRO A 26 -10.75 -11.97 -4.56
CA PRO A 26 -12.09 -12.45 -4.87
C PRO A 26 -13.16 -11.47 -4.38
N SER A 27 -14.13 -11.14 -5.22
CA SER A 27 -15.24 -10.25 -4.86
C SER A 27 -16.49 -11.01 -4.46
N HIS A 28 -17.26 -10.39 -3.56
CA HIS A 28 -18.59 -10.84 -3.13
C HIS A 28 -19.58 -9.72 -3.39
N LEU A 29 -20.81 -10.09 -3.80
CA LEU A 29 -21.90 -9.12 -3.96
C LEU A 29 -22.60 -8.87 -2.62
N LEU A 30 -22.72 -7.59 -2.25
CA LEU A 30 -23.51 -7.21 -1.08
C LEU A 30 -25.00 -7.20 -1.42
N PRO A 31 -25.85 -7.92 -0.63
CA PRO A 31 -27.29 -7.88 -0.80
C PRO A 31 -27.85 -6.47 -0.57
N LYS A 32 -28.89 -6.11 -1.33
CA LYS A 32 -29.54 -4.78 -1.21
C LYS A 32 -30.03 -4.49 0.22
N SER A 33 -30.52 -5.51 0.93
CA SER A 33 -30.92 -5.40 2.34
C SER A 33 -29.80 -4.92 3.28
N ASP A 34 -28.55 -5.25 2.94
CA ASP A 34 -27.40 -4.92 3.77
C ASP A 34 -26.82 -3.54 3.41
N MET A 35 -27.09 -3.05 2.18
CA MET A 35 -26.67 -1.75 1.72
C MET A 35 -27.32 -0.60 2.52
N GLU A 36 -28.55 -0.81 3.01
CA GLU A 36 -29.28 0.17 3.84
C GLU A 36 -28.55 0.45 5.18
N ASN A 37 -27.71 -0.50 5.63
CA ASN A 37 -26.94 -0.39 6.85
C ASN A 37 -25.55 0.22 6.65
N LEU A 38 -25.15 0.48 5.38
CA LEU A 38 -23.87 1.10 5.09
C LEU A 38 -23.88 2.60 5.38
N ASN A 39 -22.69 3.15 5.61
CA ASN A 39 -22.55 4.57 5.80
C ASN A 39 -22.77 5.30 4.46
N SER A 40 -23.85 6.05 4.35
CA SER A 40 -24.22 6.80 3.14
C SER A 40 -23.22 7.87 2.72
N LEU A 41 -22.33 8.31 3.63
CA LEU A 41 -21.24 9.24 3.30
C LEU A 41 -20.13 8.55 2.50
N TRP A 42 -20.00 7.23 2.61
CA TRP A 42 -18.96 6.47 1.92
C TRP A 42 -19.49 5.75 0.68
N HIS A 43 -20.79 5.47 0.64
CA HIS A 43 -21.45 4.78 -0.45
C HIS A 43 -22.65 5.58 -0.94
N PRO A 44 -22.62 6.15 -2.15
CA PRO A 44 -23.78 6.84 -2.73
C PRO A 44 -24.99 5.90 -2.84
N TRP A 45 -26.19 6.39 -2.50
CA TRP A 45 -27.43 5.61 -2.43
C TRP A 45 -27.93 5.07 -3.77
N GLU A 46 -27.38 5.55 -4.87
CA GLU A 46 -27.85 5.25 -6.24
C GLU A 46 -27.39 3.88 -6.76
N ARG A 47 -26.56 3.17 -5.99
CA ARG A 47 -26.02 1.89 -6.43
C ARG A 47 -26.97 0.75 -6.12
N GLU A 48 -27.30 -0.04 -7.16
CA GLU A 48 -28.11 -1.25 -6.98
C GLU A 48 -27.31 -2.43 -6.43
N LYS A 49 -25.99 -2.43 -6.61
CA LYS A 49 -25.06 -3.51 -6.22
C LYS A 49 -23.75 -2.91 -5.76
N LEU A 50 -23.15 -3.52 -4.75
CA LEU A 50 -21.82 -3.20 -4.27
C LEU A 50 -20.98 -4.46 -4.17
N ASP A 51 -19.85 -4.48 -4.86
CA ASP A 51 -18.86 -5.52 -4.73
C ASP A 51 -17.98 -5.24 -3.50
N TYR A 52 -17.74 -6.26 -2.71
CA TYR A 52 -16.86 -6.18 -1.55
C TYR A 52 -15.97 -7.43 -1.43
N PHE A 53 -14.95 -7.35 -0.64
CA PHE A 53 -14.14 -8.47 -0.18
C PHE A 53 -14.04 -8.44 1.35
N THR A 54 -13.69 -9.57 1.97
CA THR A 54 -13.30 -9.59 3.38
C THR A 54 -11.81 -9.32 3.50
N LEU A 55 -11.36 -8.78 4.64
CA LEU A 55 -9.93 -8.61 4.86
C LEU A 55 -9.18 -9.95 4.82
N SER A 56 -9.82 -11.06 5.18
CA SER A 56 -9.24 -12.41 5.02
C SER A 56 -8.95 -12.73 3.54
N ASP A 57 -9.84 -12.35 2.62
CA ASP A 57 -9.60 -12.56 1.18
C ASP A 57 -8.40 -11.76 0.70
N LEU A 58 -8.25 -10.52 1.19
CA LEU A 58 -7.09 -9.69 0.89
C LEU A 58 -5.78 -10.32 1.40
N TRP A 59 -5.76 -10.77 2.66
CA TRP A 59 -4.55 -11.37 3.22
C TRP A 59 -4.16 -12.67 2.51
N ASN A 60 -5.12 -13.47 2.07
CA ASN A 60 -4.86 -14.70 1.32
C ASN A 60 -4.08 -14.43 0.01
N CYS A 61 -4.22 -13.25 -0.60
CA CYS A 61 -3.38 -12.87 -1.76
C CYS A 61 -1.90 -12.75 -1.40
N TYR A 62 -1.57 -12.49 -0.14
CA TYR A 62 -0.19 -12.34 0.34
C TYR A 62 0.42 -13.64 0.89
N ASP A 63 -0.34 -14.73 1.00
CA ASP A 63 0.12 -15.97 1.64
C ASP A 63 1.30 -16.59 0.88
N GLU A 64 1.15 -16.81 -0.42
CA GLU A 64 2.23 -17.33 -1.28
C GLU A 64 3.43 -16.38 -1.34
N TRP A 65 3.18 -15.08 -1.43
CA TRP A 65 4.25 -14.08 -1.46
C TRP A 65 5.00 -13.97 -0.13
N SER A 66 4.33 -14.18 1.00
CA SER A 66 4.96 -14.21 2.32
C SER A 66 5.89 -15.40 2.49
N ALA A 67 5.54 -16.55 1.88
CA ALA A 67 6.32 -17.78 1.96
C ALA A 67 7.48 -17.84 0.96
N TYR A 68 7.26 -17.38 -0.29
CA TYR A 68 8.19 -17.60 -1.40
C TYR A 68 8.65 -16.32 -2.10
N GLY A 69 8.02 -15.18 -1.79
CA GLY A 69 8.21 -13.91 -2.48
C GLY A 69 7.40 -13.79 -3.77
N ALA A 70 7.05 -12.57 -4.14
CA ALA A 70 6.48 -12.22 -5.42
C ALA A 70 7.59 -12.21 -6.49
N GLY A 71 7.48 -13.02 -7.51
CA GLY A 71 8.46 -13.11 -8.60
C GLY A 71 8.22 -12.03 -9.65
N VAL A 72 9.14 -11.09 -9.76
CA VAL A 72 9.08 -9.98 -10.72
C VAL A 72 10.05 -10.25 -11.88
N PRO A 73 9.57 -10.37 -13.13
CA PRO A 73 10.43 -10.46 -14.29
C PRO A 73 11.13 -9.11 -14.53
N ILE A 74 12.44 -9.15 -14.73
CA ILE A 74 13.29 -8.00 -14.96
C ILE A 74 14.09 -8.22 -16.25
N THR A 75 14.08 -7.23 -17.12
CA THR A 75 14.92 -7.18 -18.32
C THR A 75 16.05 -6.19 -18.07
N LEU A 76 17.30 -6.63 -18.18
CA LEU A 76 18.48 -5.80 -18.07
C LEU A 76 18.83 -5.12 -19.41
N ASP A 77 19.66 -4.08 -19.36
CA ASP A 77 20.07 -3.31 -20.55
C ASP A 77 20.79 -4.17 -21.61
N ASP A 78 21.46 -5.24 -21.20
CA ASP A 78 22.10 -6.22 -22.11
C ASP A 78 21.10 -7.21 -22.73
N GLY A 79 19.81 -7.05 -22.47
CA GLY A 79 18.73 -7.94 -22.96
C GLY A 79 18.59 -9.24 -22.18
N GLN A 80 19.32 -9.42 -21.08
CA GLN A 80 19.13 -10.59 -20.21
C GLN A 80 17.84 -10.44 -19.39
N ASN A 81 17.08 -11.54 -19.33
CA ASN A 81 15.89 -11.65 -18.50
C ASN A 81 16.20 -12.45 -17.24
N LEU A 82 15.76 -11.97 -16.10
CA LEU A 82 15.84 -12.65 -14.82
C LEU A 82 14.56 -12.43 -14.01
N VAL A 83 14.38 -13.20 -12.95
CA VAL A 83 13.26 -13.00 -12.00
C VAL A 83 13.83 -12.64 -10.65
N GLN A 84 13.43 -11.48 -10.13
CA GLN A 84 13.75 -11.06 -8.76
C GLN A 84 12.53 -11.30 -7.87
N TYR A 85 12.75 -11.95 -6.73
CA TYR A 85 11.67 -12.21 -5.76
C TYR A 85 11.69 -11.18 -4.63
N PHE A 86 10.49 -10.70 -4.26
CA PHE A 86 10.29 -9.72 -3.19
C PHE A 86 9.35 -10.28 -2.13
N VAL A 87 9.78 -10.30 -0.86
CA VAL A 87 8.93 -10.69 0.27
C VAL A 87 8.21 -9.46 0.80
N PRO A 88 6.87 -9.54 0.99
CA PRO A 88 6.08 -8.48 1.61
C PRO A 88 6.19 -8.51 3.13
N TYR A 89 6.24 -7.31 3.73
CA TYR A 89 6.17 -7.09 5.17
C TYR A 89 5.14 -6.01 5.47
N LEU A 90 4.29 -6.22 6.47
CA LEU A 90 3.35 -5.20 6.92
C LEU A 90 4.13 -4.04 7.52
N SER A 91 4.09 -2.89 6.88
CA SER A 91 4.78 -1.68 7.31
C SER A 91 3.90 -0.77 8.15
N ALA A 92 2.66 -0.58 7.72
CA ALA A 92 1.64 0.16 8.46
C ALA A 92 0.25 -0.27 8.05
N ILE A 93 -0.72 -0.07 8.93
CA ILE A 93 -2.14 -0.23 8.64
C ILE A 93 -2.96 0.66 9.57
N GLN A 94 -3.97 1.34 9.02
CA GLN A 94 -5.03 1.99 9.79
C GLN A 94 -6.38 1.59 9.21
N ILE A 95 -7.27 1.12 10.08
CA ILE A 95 -8.64 0.71 9.74
C ILE A 95 -9.60 1.63 10.46
N PHE A 96 -10.45 2.31 9.69
CA PHE A 96 -11.52 3.16 10.20
C PHE A 96 -12.87 2.55 9.81
N THR A 97 -13.84 2.57 10.73
CA THR A 97 -15.19 2.04 10.53
C THR A 97 -16.25 3.06 10.94
N SER A 98 -17.49 2.86 10.49
CA SER A 98 -18.62 3.71 10.88
C SER A 98 -19.06 3.51 12.33
N ASN A 99 -18.87 2.30 12.86
CA ASN A 99 -19.34 1.94 14.19
C ASN A 99 -18.31 2.32 15.25
N SER A 100 -18.74 3.03 16.29
CA SER A 100 -18.01 3.20 17.55
C SER A 100 -18.00 1.88 18.32
N SER A 101 -17.33 0.85 17.79
CA SER A 101 -17.05 -0.32 18.60
C SER A 101 -15.98 0.09 19.62
N VAL A 102 -16.30 -0.12 20.90
CA VAL A 102 -15.67 0.43 22.11
C VAL A 102 -14.20 0.02 22.34
N ASN A 103 -13.52 -0.52 21.35
CA ASN A 103 -12.15 -0.99 21.46
C ASN A 103 -11.23 -0.35 20.42
N CYS A 104 -11.00 0.94 20.55
CA CYS A 104 -9.86 1.58 19.91
C CYS A 104 -8.61 1.14 20.67
N VAL A 105 -7.86 0.19 20.13
CA VAL A 105 -6.61 -0.25 20.73
C VAL A 105 -5.46 0.12 19.81
N ARG A 106 -4.54 0.93 20.33
CA ARG A 106 -3.26 1.23 19.70
C ARG A 106 -2.26 0.18 20.14
N GLU A 107 -1.73 -0.61 19.23
CA GLU A 107 -0.52 -1.39 19.49
C GLU A 107 0.69 -0.54 19.11
N GLU A 108 1.33 0.00 20.12
CA GLU A 108 2.71 0.45 20.02
C GLU A 108 3.57 -0.75 20.37
N THR A 109 4.47 -1.15 19.47
CA THR A 109 5.45 -2.19 19.79
C THR A 109 6.30 -1.71 20.96
N ASP A 110 6.10 -2.30 22.13
CA ASP A 110 6.97 -2.15 23.28
C ASP A 110 8.35 -2.72 22.95
N SER A 111 9.18 -1.91 22.33
CA SER A 111 10.61 -2.12 22.45
C SER A 111 11.03 -1.55 23.80
N ILE A 112 11.27 -2.46 24.73
CA ILE A 112 11.89 -2.17 26.03
C ILE A 112 13.19 -1.39 25.78
N SER A 113 13.13 -0.09 25.92
CA SER A 113 14.29 0.72 26.26
C SER A 113 13.90 1.58 27.46
N GLU A 114 14.37 1.13 28.64
CA GLU A 114 14.42 1.95 29.83
C GLU A 114 15.17 3.25 29.53
N THR A 115 14.45 4.35 29.43
CA THR A 115 15.00 5.65 29.80
C THR A 115 13.92 6.40 30.55
N ARG A 116 14.27 6.60 31.82
CA ARG A 116 13.54 7.29 32.85
C ARG A 116 13.22 8.72 32.48
N ASP A 117 12.06 9.11 32.98
CA ASP A 117 11.69 10.40 33.56
C ASP A 117 12.10 11.68 32.83
N PHE A 118 11.10 12.36 32.27
CA PHE A 118 10.92 13.78 32.62
C PHE A 118 9.51 14.25 32.16
N PHE A 119 8.81 14.91 33.13
CA PHE A 119 7.56 15.64 33.02
C PHE A 119 6.25 14.85 33.17
N SER A 120 6.00 14.49 34.41
CA SER A 120 4.68 14.61 35.00
C SER A 120 4.44 16.13 35.27
N ASP A 121 3.53 16.73 34.52
CA ASP A 121 2.49 17.55 35.15
C ASP A 121 1.51 18.09 34.09
N SER A 122 0.26 18.15 34.51
CA SER A 122 -0.82 18.97 33.96
C SER A 122 -1.84 18.29 33.04
N LEU A 123 -2.87 17.72 33.71
CA LEU A 123 -4.30 18.03 33.54
C LEU A 123 -4.93 18.00 32.15
N SER A 124 -5.83 16.99 32.00
CA SER A 124 -7.13 17.11 31.34
C SER A 124 -7.21 17.97 30.08
N ASP A 125 -7.09 17.29 28.94
CA ASP A 125 -7.90 17.69 27.79
C ASP A 125 -8.20 16.46 26.90
N GLU A 126 -9.26 15.75 27.24
CA GLU A 126 -9.84 14.63 26.45
C GLU A 126 -10.53 15.10 25.16
N SER A 127 -10.38 16.35 24.75
CA SER A 127 -11.21 16.90 23.69
C SER A 127 -10.47 17.20 22.37
N ASP A 128 -9.14 17.13 22.31
CA ASP A 128 -8.42 17.56 21.11
C ASP A 128 -8.25 16.49 20.04
N SER A 129 -8.26 15.21 20.40
CA SER A 129 -8.18 14.12 19.40
C SER A 129 -9.47 13.97 18.58
N GLU A 130 -10.64 14.25 19.17
CA GLU A 130 -11.92 14.24 18.42
C GLU A 130 -12.15 15.47 17.54
N LYS A 131 -11.55 16.60 17.89
CA LYS A 131 -11.70 17.86 17.11
C LYS A 131 -10.83 17.90 15.86
N LEU A 132 -9.77 17.08 15.79
CA LEU A 132 -8.86 17.06 14.65
C LEU A 132 -9.51 16.53 13.35
N TYR A 133 -10.58 15.78 13.47
CA TYR A 133 -11.28 15.11 12.34
C TYR A 133 -12.49 15.89 11.81
N ARG A 134 -12.74 17.10 12.30
CA ARG A 134 -13.94 17.90 11.96
C ARG A 134 -13.75 19.00 10.92
N SER A 135 -12.56 19.16 10.38
CA SER A 135 -12.31 20.24 9.40
C SER A 135 -12.46 19.76 7.98
N ASP A 136 -13.49 19.63 7.37
CA ASP A 136 -13.85 19.47 5.95
C ASP A 136 -14.82 18.30 5.66
N GLY A 137 -15.99 18.27 6.33
CA GLY A 137 -17.15 17.55 5.76
C GLY A 137 -17.05 16.03 5.54
N CYS A 138 -15.87 15.46 5.48
CA CYS A 138 -15.64 14.02 5.33
C CYS A 138 -15.33 13.42 6.71
N SER A 139 -16.31 12.75 7.32
CA SER A 139 -16.06 11.96 8.51
C SER A 139 -15.17 10.77 8.16
N LEU A 140 -13.93 10.76 8.65
CA LEU A 140 -13.00 9.62 8.45
C LEU A 140 -13.52 8.33 9.10
N GLY A 141 -14.54 8.41 9.95
CA GLY A 141 -14.99 7.29 10.76
C GLY A 141 -14.18 7.16 12.06
N ASN A 142 -14.45 6.07 12.80
CA ASN A 142 -13.78 5.78 14.06
C ASN A 142 -12.59 4.85 13.80
N LEU A 143 -11.43 5.15 14.39
CA LEU A 143 -10.26 4.31 14.28
C LEU A 143 -10.55 2.98 15.00
N TYR A 144 -10.65 1.89 14.23
CA TYR A 144 -10.85 0.55 14.73
C TYR A 144 -9.54 -0.12 15.11
N PHE A 145 -8.53 -0.04 14.24
CA PHE A 145 -7.22 -0.69 14.45
C PHE A 145 -6.11 0.14 13.81
N GLN A 146 -4.94 0.13 14.47
CA GLN A 146 -3.74 0.78 13.97
C GLN A 146 -2.50 -0.03 14.34
N TYR A 147 -1.60 -0.18 13.37
CA TYR A 147 -0.26 -0.74 13.57
C TYR A 147 0.77 -0.01 12.71
N PHE A 148 1.94 0.23 13.26
CA PHE A 148 3.12 0.77 12.57
C PHE A 148 4.34 -0.06 12.94
N GLU A 149 5.01 -0.62 11.93
CA GLU A 149 6.24 -1.37 12.13
C GLU A 149 7.40 -0.43 12.45
N ARG A 150 8.20 -0.80 13.45
CA ARG A 150 9.39 -0.06 13.90
C ARG A 150 10.65 -0.90 13.87
N ASN A 151 10.53 -2.21 13.75
CA ASN A 151 11.67 -3.11 13.73
C ASN A 151 12.48 -2.96 12.45
N SER A 152 13.75 -3.29 12.52
CA SER A 152 14.61 -3.36 11.35
C SER A 152 14.08 -4.41 10.35
N PRO A 153 14.36 -4.27 9.04
CA PRO A 153 13.88 -5.22 8.04
C PRO A 153 14.23 -6.69 8.34
N TYR A 154 15.38 -6.93 8.99
CA TYR A 154 15.85 -8.29 9.29
C TYR A 154 15.12 -8.98 10.47
N GLU A 155 14.37 -8.21 11.26
CA GLU A 155 13.66 -8.69 12.45
C GLU A 155 12.15 -8.80 12.20
N ARG A 156 11.70 -8.51 10.99
CA ARG A 156 10.28 -8.51 10.65
C ARG A 156 9.81 -9.91 10.28
N ALA A 157 8.64 -10.27 10.79
CA ALA A 157 7.90 -11.41 10.26
C ALA A 157 7.30 -11.06 8.89
N PRO A 158 7.26 -12.00 7.92
CA PRO A 158 6.52 -11.85 6.68
C PRO A 158 5.08 -11.38 6.93
N LEU A 159 4.47 -10.71 5.94
CA LEU A 159 3.17 -10.04 6.11
C LEU A 159 2.11 -10.97 6.68
N MET A 160 1.96 -12.18 6.13
CA MET A 160 0.92 -13.11 6.55
C MET A 160 1.12 -13.58 8.00
N ASP A 161 2.35 -13.84 8.42
CA ASP A 161 2.68 -14.22 9.80
C ASP A 161 2.35 -13.07 10.77
N LYS A 162 2.66 -11.83 10.38
CA LYS A 162 2.32 -10.64 11.16
C LYS A 162 0.81 -10.48 11.30
N ILE A 163 0.06 -10.58 10.21
CA ILE A 163 -1.40 -10.48 10.22
C ILE A 163 -2.00 -11.58 11.12
N ASN A 164 -1.55 -12.83 11.00
CA ASN A 164 -2.03 -13.93 11.82
C ASN A 164 -1.77 -13.68 13.31
N SER A 165 -0.61 -13.17 13.66
CA SER A 165 -0.28 -12.79 15.04
C SER A 165 -1.19 -11.69 15.58
N LEU A 166 -1.41 -10.62 14.80
CA LEU A 166 -2.29 -9.51 15.18
C LEU A 166 -3.76 -9.94 15.28
N ALA A 167 -4.22 -10.81 14.38
CA ALA A 167 -5.59 -11.29 14.32
C ALA A 167 -5.99 -12.17 15.53
N GLN A 168 -5.02 -12.79 16.21
CA GLN A 168 -5.29 -13.51 17.47
C GLN A 168 -5.91 -12.57 18.52
N ARG A 169 -5.46 -11.32 18.54
CA ARG A 169 -5.96 -10.31 19.48
C ARG A 169 -7.06 -9.44 18.88
N TYR A 170 -7.03 -9.24 17.56
CA TYR A 170 -7.94 -8.39 16.80
C TYR A 170 -8.60 -9.17 15.67
N PRO A 171 -9.58 -10.04 15.97
CA PRO A 171 -10.18 -10.93 14.95
C PRO A 171 -10.88 -10.18 13.81
N GLY A 172 -11.27 -8.92 14.01
CA GLY A 172 -11.79 -8.06 12.96
C GLY A 172 -10.82 -7.84 11.79
N LEU A 173 -9.51 -8.03 11.99
CA LEU A 173 -8.53 -8.03 10.89
C LEU A 173 -8.78 -9.13 9.87
N LEU A 174 -9.56 -10.16 10.20
CA LEU A 174 -9.95 -11.21 9.25
C LEU A 174 -11.40 -11.08 8.79
N SER A 175 -12.28 -10.54 9.62
CA SER A 175 -13.73 -10.60 9.40
C SER A 175 -14.35 -9.30 8.86
N GLN A 176 -13.66 -8.16 8.92
CA GLN A 176 -14.19 -6.90 8.40
C GLN A 176 -14.36 -6.97 6.88
N ARG A 177 -15.46 -6.41 6.38
CA ARG A 177 -15.74 -6.29 4.95
C ARG A 177 -15.23 -4.94 4.43
N SER A 178 -14.67 -4.91 3.23
CA SER A 178 -14.20 -3.67 2.60
C SER A 178 -15.32 -2.62 2.44
N ALA A 179 -16.58 -3.05 2.36
CA ALA A 179 -17.76 -2.18 2.32
C ALA A 179 -18.03 -1.44 3.64
N ASP A 180 -17.63 -2.01 4.78
CA ASP A 180 -17.81 -1.41 6.10
C ASP A 180 -16.65 -0.47 6.49
N LEU A 181 -15.59 -0.45 5.67
CA LEU A 181 -14.41 0.38 5.91
C LEU A 181 -14.57 1.78 5.34
N SER A 182 -14.13 2.76 6.12
CA SER A 182 -13.99 4.13 5.63
C SER A 182 -13.03 4.20 4.45
N PRO A 183 -13.25 5.12 3.49
CA PRO A 183 -12.27 5.43 2.43
C PRO A 183 -10.88 5.77 2.97
N ALA A 184 -10.77 6.23 4.22
CA ALA A 184 -9.50 6.53 4.87
C ALA A 184 -8.74 5.28 5.34
N SER A 185 -9.31 4.07 5.22
CA SER A 185 -8.63 2.84 5.62
C SER A 185 -7.57 2.45 4.60
N TRP A 186 -6.36 2.23 5.07
CA TRP A 186 -5.20 1.99 4.23
C TRP A 186 -4.19 1.05 4.86
N MET A 187 -3.34 0.45 4.03
CA MET A 187 -2.17 -0.29 4.46
C MET A 187 -0.94 0.08 3.65
N ALA A 188 0.23 -0.10 4.23
CA ALA A 188 1.52 0.00 3.56
C ALA A 188 2.26 -1.33 3.66
N VAL A 189 2.82 -1.77 2.55
CA VAL A 189 3.58 -3.01 2.42
C VAL A 189 5.00 -2.69 1.99
N ALA A 190 5.98 -3.10 2.79
CA ALA A 190 7.38 -3.00 2.44
C ALA A 190 7.83 -4.29 1.74
N TRP A 191 8.44 -4.15 0.57
CA TRP A 191 8.91 -5.24 -0.27
C TRP A 191 10.43 -5.24 -0.28
N TYR A 192 11.01 -6.33 0.23
CA TYR A 192 12.46 -6.50 0.23
C TYR A 192 12.87 -7.66 -0.67
N PRO A 193 13.94 -7.48 -1.49
CA PRO A 193 14.41 -8.51 -2.38
C PRO A 193 15.04 -9.67 -1.62
N ILE A 194 14.80 -10.90 -2.10
CA ILE A 194 15.46 -12.11 -1.59
C ILE A 194 16.62 -12.49 -2.54
N TYR A 195 17.77 -12.81 -1.95
CA TYR A 195 19.01 -13.04 -2.70
C TYR A 195 19.32 -14.50 -3.03
N HIS A 196 18.51 -15.46 -2.59
CA HIS A 196 18.84 -16.86 -2.73
C HIS A 196 17.88 -17.65 -3.60
N ILE A 197 18.19 -17.67 -4.91
CA ILE A 197 17.78 -18.78 -5.75
C ILE A 197 19.08 -19.49 -6.14
N PRO A 198 19.32 -20.77 -5.73
CA PRO A 198 20.61 -21.44 -5.90
C PRO A 198 21.07 -21.62 -7.35
N MET A 199 20.21 -21.38 -8.33
CA MET A 199 20.42 -21.69 -9.74
C MET A 199 20.21 -20.52 -10.70
N GLY A 200 19.94 -19.32 -10.20
CA GLY A 200 19.70 -18.12 -11.01
C GLY A 200 20.83 -17.09 -10.93
N ARG A 201 21.05 -16.33 -12.01
CA ARG A 201 21.81 -15.08 -11.94
C ARG A 201 20.98 -14.08 -11.14
N THR A 202 21.49 -13.64 -10.01
CA THR A 202 20.91 -12.56 -9.21
C THR A 202 21.61 -11.26 -9.58
N ILE A 203 20.91 -10.16 -9.55
CA ILE A 203 21.52 -8.82 -9.54
C ILE A 203 22.23 -8.71 -8.18
N LYS A 204 23.54 -9.01 -8.15
CA LYS A 204 24.32 -9.13 -6.91
C LYS A 204 24.29 -7.87 -6.04
N ASP A 205 23.96 -6.73 -6.62
CA ASP A 205 23.99 -5.43 -5.98
C ASP A 205 22.61 -4.74 -5.90
N SER A 206 21.53 -5.42 -6.30
CA SER A 206 20.19 -4.86 -6.23
C SER A 206 19.65 -4.87 -4.80
N HIS A 207 19.82 -3.75 -4.11
CA HIS A 207 19.25 -3.51 -2.78
C HIS A 207 17.96 -2.69 -2.84
N THR A 208 17.34 -2.58 -4.02
CA THR A 208 16.13 -1.78 -4.18
C THR A 208 14.98 -2.38 -3.38
N GLY A 209 14.47 -1.63 -2.43
CA GLY A 209 13.23 -1.93 -1.72
C GLY A 209 12.12 -1.02 -2.20
N PHE A 210 10.88 -1.50 -2.09
CA PHE A 210 9.69 -0.74 -2.41
C PHE A 210 8.76 -0.68 -1.21
N LEU A 211 8.09 0.45 -1.03
CA LEU A 211 7.06 0.63 -0.02
C LEU A 211 5.79 1.07 -0.74
N THR A 212 4.81 0.18 -0.85
CA THR A 212 3.54 0.42 -1.55
C THR A 212 2.42 0.76 -0.57
N TYR A 213 1.48 1.61 -1.00
CA TYR A 213 0.32 2.05 -0.23
C TYR A 213 -0.95 1.64 -0.95
N HIS A 214 -1.87 0.97 -0.25
CA HIS A 214 -3.11 0.45 -0.79
C HIS A 214 -4.31 0.91 0.03
N THR A 215 -5.41 1.22 -0.62
CA THR A 215 -6.70 1.40 0.03
C THR A 215 -7.35 0.05 0.29
N MET A 216 -8.15 -0.04 1.36
CA MET A 216 -8.85 -1.28 1.72
C MET A 216 -10.37 -1.15 1.63
N SER A 217 -10.88 0.06 1.37
CA SER A 217 -12.31 0.32 1.23
C SER A 217 -12.79 0.06 -0.19
N SER A 218 -13.99 -0.52 -0.34
CA SER A 218 -14.64 -0.67 -1.65
C SER A 218 -15.17 0.64 -2.23
N SER A 219 -15.12 1.75 -1.49
CA SER A 219 -15.58 3.05 -1.97
C SER A 219 -14.81 3.61 -3.16
N PHE A 220 -13.57 3.15 -3.39
CA PHE A 220 -12.70 3.63 -4.48
C PHE A 220 -12.75 2.75 -5.74
N GLN A 221 -13.46 1.63 -5.73
CA GLN A 221 -13.34 0.61 -6.77
C GLN A 221 -14.03 0.95 -8.10
N GLU A 222 -14.75 2.06 -8.20
CA GLU A 222 -15.53 2.43 -9.39
C GLU A 222 -15.11 3.74 -10.06
N MET A 223 -14.03 4.38 -9.60
CA MET A 223 -13.60 5.66 -10.22
C MET A 223 -12.84 5.50 -11.54
N ASP A 224 -12.49 4.27 -11.93
CA ASP A 224 -11.63 4.02 -13.11
C ASP A 224 -12.36 3.76 -14.41
N LEU A 225 -13.71 3.91 -14.51
CA LEU A 225 -14.48 3.54 -15.68
C LEU A 225 -15.27 4.68 -16.36
N GLU A 226 -14.92 5.93 -16.13
CA GLU A 226 -15.32 6.98 -17.05
C GLU A 226 -14.29 7.11 -18.19
N ASP A 227 -14.27 6.10 -19.06
CA ASP A 227 -13.70 6.26 -20.40
C ASP A 227 -14.51 7.34 -21.11
N ASP A 228 -13.82 8.38 -21.56
CA ASP A 228 -14.29 9.62 -22.22
C ASP A 228 -15.02 9.37 -23.57
N ASN A 229 -15.47 8.17 -23.83
CA ASN A 229 -16.16 7.69 -25.03
C ASN A 229 -17.61 7.26 -24.79
N GLY A 230 -18.41 8.00 -24.04
CA GLY A 230 -19.87 8.07 -24.20
C GLY A 230 -20.69 6.79 -24.47
N TRP A 231 -20.14 5.60 -24.30
CA TRP A 231 -20.86 4.34 -24.38
C TRP A 231 -20.89 3.71 -23.00
N SER A 232 -22.05 3.88 -22.36
CA SER A 232 -22.44 3.11 -21.19
C SER A 232 -22.37 1.61 -21.52
N ALA A 233 -21.21 1.01 -21.43
CA ALA A 233 -21.11 -0.42 -21.29
C ALA A 233 -21.57 -0.72 -19.85
N GLU A 234 -22.88 -0.98 -19.67
CA GLU A 234 -23.36 -1.82 -18.58
C GLU A 234 -22.64 -3.18 -18.72
N SER A 235 -21.38 -3.21 -18.33
CA SER A 235 -20.62 -4.43 -18.18
C SER A 235 -21.30 -5.19 -17.06
N LYS A 236 -22.13 -6.15 -17.42
CA LYS A 236 -22.64 -7.17 -16.51
C LYS A 236 -21.44 -7.92 -15.98
N ARG A 237 -20.78 -7.38 -14.93
CA ARG A 237 -19.80 -8.13 -14.16
C ARG A 237 -20.49 -9.40 -13.68
N LYS A 238 -19.91 -10.53 -14.02
CA LYS A 238 -20.41 -11.84 -13.61
C LYS A 238 -20.08 -12.00 -12.12
N GLU A 239 -20.99 -12.59 -11.37
CA GLU A 239 -20.76 -13.02 -10.00
C GLU A 239 -19.46 -13.85 -9.95
N GLY A 240 -18.47 -13.43 -9.11
CA GLY A 240 -17.16 -14.07 -9.03
C GLY A 240 -16.01 -13.32 -9.74
N GLU A 241 -16.20 -12.08 -10.21
CA GLU A 241 -15.09 -11.24 -10.67
C GLU A 241 -14.20 -10.84 -9.50
N CYS A 242 -12.88 -10.75 -9.77
CA CYS A 242 -11.90 -10.32 -8.78
C CYS A 242 -11.76 -8.80 -8.78
N ILE A 243 -11.42 -8.24 -7.63
CA ILE A 243 -11.10 -6.82 -7.44
C ILE A 243 -9.57 -6.68 -7.43
N SER A 244 -9.04 -5.87 -8.34
CA SER A 244 -7.62 -5.49 -8.33
C SER A 244 -7.42 -4.29 -7.41
N LEU A 245 -6.40 -4.35 -6.55
CA LEU A 245 -6.05 -3.28 -5.61
C LEU A 245 -4.64 -2.74 -5.88
N PRO A 246 -4.44 -2.01 -6.98
CA PRO A 246 -3.14 -1.42 -7.29
C PRO A 246 -2.73 -0.44 -6.20
N PRO A 247 -1.42 -0.24 -5.98
CA PRO A 247 -0.96 0.77 -5.05
C PRO A 247 -1.30 2.18 -5.57
N PHE A 248 -1.92 2.99 -4.72
CA PHE A 248 -2.15 4.41 -4.99
C PHE A 248 -0.91 5.27 -4.71
N GLY A 249 0.05 4.74 -3.95
CA GLY A 249 1.28 5.42 -3.60
C GLY A 249 2.45 4.46 -3.48
N MET A 250 3.66 4.96 -3.73
CA MET A 250 4.87 4.16 -3.61
C MET A 250 6.09 5.03 -3.29
N VAL A 251 6.99 4.46 -2.49
CA VAL A 251 8.32 5.01 -2.19
C VAL A 251 9.37 3.94 -2.46
N THR A 252 10.52 4.34 -2.94
CA THR A 252 11.62 3.43 -3.25
C THR A 252 12.82 3.67 -2.34
N TYR A 253 13.53 2.60 -1.99
CA TYR A 253 14.76 2.64 -1.22
C TYR A 253 15.93 2.13 -2.06
N LYS A 254 17.03 2.88 -2.14
CA LYS A 254 18.23 2.52 -2.92
C LYS A 254 17.91 2.07 -4.35
N MET A 255 16.99 2.75 -5.00
CA MET A 255 16.59 2.39 -6.34
C MET A 255 17.75 2.57 -7.32
N GLN A 256 17.99 1.53 -8.11
CA GLN A 256 18.92 1.56 -9.24
C GLN A 256 18.16 2.05 -10.48
N GLY A 257 18.40 3.32 -10.85
CA GLY A 257 17.66 3.97 -11.93
C GLY A 257 17.80 3.29 -13.29
N ASP A 258 18.97 2.77 -13.61
CA ASP A 258 19.28 2.01 -14.83
C ASP A 258 18.51 0.68 -14.95
N VAL A 259 18.11 0.08 -13.83
CA VAL A 259 17.31 -1.16 -13.84
C VAL A 259 15.81 -0.86 -13.86
N TRP A 260 15.36 0.11 -13.04
CA TRP A 260 13.93 0.27 -12.74
C TRP A 260 13.25 1.39 -13.55
N VAL A 261 14.03 2.29 -14.15
CA VAL A 261 13.51 3.44 -14.90
C VAL A 261 13.96 3.35 -16.34
N SER A 262 13.01 3.15 -17.24
CA SER A 262 13.32 3.17 -18.67
C SER A 262 13.59 4.59 -19.15
N ASN A 263 14.78 4.81 -19.69
CA ASN A 263 15.18 6.11 -20.26
C ASN A 263 14.43 6.44 -21.57
N LYS A 264 13.63 5.51 -22.11
CA LYS A 264 13.07 5.66 -23.46
C LYS A 264 11.92 6.66 -23.55
N ASN A 265 11.08 6.80 -22.50
CA ASN A 265 9.83 7.57 -22.60
C ASN A 265 9.57 8.53 -21.43
N GLY A 266 10.43 8.59 -20.41
CA GLY A 266 10.19 9.40 -19.18
C GLY A 266 8.99 8.97 -18.32
N ARG A 267 8.18 8.02 -18.80
CA ARG A 267 6.93 7.58 -18.17
C ARG A 267 7.14 7.01 -16.77
N ASP A 268 8.19 6.18 -16.60
CA ASP A 268 8.48 5.58 -15.30
C ASP A 268 8.82 6.64 -14.24
N GLN A 269 9.54 7.70 -14.62
CA GLN A 269 9.85 8.80 -13.71
C GLN A 269 8.60 9.59 -13.30
N GLU A 270 7.69 9.84 -14.25
CA GLU A 270 6.41 10.48 -13.96
C GLU A 270 5.55 9.61 -13.04
N THR A 271 5.48 8.31 -13.32
CA THR A 271 4.76 7.34 -12.47
C THR A 271 5.33 7.31 -11.06
N LEU A 272 6.65 7.21 -10.90
CA LEU A 272 7.30 7.24 -9.59
C LEU A 272 7.04 8.55 -8.84
N ALA A 273 7.15 9.69 -9.52
CA ALA A 273 6.89 11.00 -8.92
C ALA A 273 5.42 11.14 -8.48
N SER A 274 4.49 10.66 -9.29
CA SER A 274 3.05 10.65 -8.97
C SER A 274 2.75 9.78 -7.76
N LEU A 275 3.24 8.53 -7.74
CA LEU A 275 3.03 7.59 -6.64
C LEU A 275 3.66 8.09 -5.33
N LEU A 276 4.87 8.68 -5.40
CA LEU A 276 5.51 9.30 -4.25
C LEU A 276 4.70 10.48 -3.72
N GLY A 277 4.27 11.38 -4.62
CA GLY A 277 3.45 12.54 -4.25
C GLY A 277 2.13 12.14 -3.60
N ALA A 278 1.48 11.08 -4.11
CA ALA A 278 0.26 10.55 -3.53
C ALA A 278 0.47 9.99 -2.11
N ALA A 279 1.54 9.19 -1.91
CA ALA A 279 1.88 8.65 -0.58
C ALA A 279 2.17 9.77 0.43
N ASP A 280 2.98 10.76 0.05
CA ASP A 280 3.32 11.90 0.91
C ASP A 280 2.09 12.74 1.28
N SER A 281 1.24 13.04 0.28
CA SER A 281 -0.01 13.77 0.49
C SER A 281 -0.96 13.02 1.42
N TRP A 282 -1.10 11.70 1.24
CA TRP A 282 -1.93 10.84 2.07
C TRP A 282 -1.51 10.88 3.53
N LEU A 283 -0.22 10.65 3.81
CA LEU A 283 0.32 10.68 5.17
C LEU A 283 0.16 12.06 5.83
N LYS A 284 0.35 13.13 5.08
CA LYS A 284 0.16 14.50 5.55
C LYS A 284 -1.31 14.80 5.90
N GLN A 285 -2.25 14.39 5.05
CA GLN A 285 -3.69 14.58 5.29
C GLN A 285 -4.15 13.84 6.54
N LEU A 286 -3.67 12.60 6.74
CA LEU A 286 -3.97 11.82 7.93
C LEU A 286 -3.13 12.21 9.15
N ARG A 287 -2.17 13.13 8.99
CA ARG A 287 -1.20 13.56 10.03
C ARG A 287 -0.45 12.37 10.64
N VAL A 288 -0.10 11.40 9.80
CA VAL A 288 0.60 10.18 10.20
C VAL A 288 2.11 10.35 10.02
N GLN A 289 2.86 10.03 11.07
CA GLN A 289 4.31 9.85 10.99
C GLN A 289 4.61 8.37 10.73
N HIS A 290 4.95 8.05 9.48
CA HIS A 290 5.26 6.68 9.08
C HIS A 290 6.79 6.47 9.08
N HIS A 291 7.26 5.59 9.96
CA HIS A 291 8.70 5.34 10.15
C HIS A 291 9.37 4.87 8.84
N ASP A 292 8.79 3.89 8.17
CA ASP A 292 9.38 3.35 6.95
C ASP A 292 9.36 4.37 5.79
N PHE A 293 8.33 5.20 5.70
CA PHE A 293 8.33 6.29 4.72
C PHE A 293 9.55 7.19 4.91
N ASN A 294 9.80 7.62 6.15
CA ASN A 294 10.94 8.48 6.48
C ASN A 294 12.27 7.76 6.22
N TYR A 295 12.36 6.46 6.54
CA TYR A 295 13.54 5.65 6.29
C TYR A 295 13.82 5.51 4.78
N PHE A 296 12.80 5.21 3.97
CA PHE A 296 12.91 5.09 2.51
C PHE A 296 13.29 6.44 1.87
N MET A 297 12.77 7.54 2.38
CA MET A 297 13.11 8.90 1.93
C MET A 297 14.49 9.40 2.41
N GLY A 298 15.19 8.64 3.25
CA GLY A 298 16.50 9.01 3.77
C GLY A 298 16.48 10.05 4.89
N PHE A 299 15.33 10.35 5.48
CA PHE A 299 15.22 11.29 6.61
C PHE A 299 15.71 10.74 7.93
N GLY A 300 16.05 9.44 8.00
CA GLY A 300 16.39 8.74 9.26
C GLY A 300 17.88 8.51 9.53
N SER A 301 18.81 8.89 8.62
CA SER A 301 20.25 8.72 8.87
C SER A 301 21.03 9.82 8.17
N GLY A 302 21.77 10.61 8.93
CA GLY A 302 22.59 11.68 8.41
C GLY A 302 23.54 11.19 7.30
N LYS A 303 23.45 11.86 6.15
CA LYS A 303 24.34 11.78 5.01
C LYS A 303 24.31 10.49 4.18
N THR A 304 23.39 10.43 3.22
CA THR A 304 23.78 10.09 1.83
C THR A 304 22.76 10.71 0.87
N ARG A 305 23.27 11.47 -0.07
CA ARG A 305 22.56 12.35 -1.01
C ARG A 305 21.67 11.54 -1.97
N THR A 306 20.36 11.78 -1.94
CA THR A 306 19.44 11.56 -3.07
C THR A 306 19.41 12.82 -3.96
N SER A 307 20.59 13.36 -4.34
CA SER A 307 20.68 14.62 -5.08
C SER A 307 20.73 14.46 -6.60
N ASP A 308 20.67 13.24 -7.14
CA ASP A 308 20.93 13.05 -8.56
C ASP A 308 19.69 12.82 -9.43
N ILE A 309 18.50 12.68 -8.87
CA ILE A 309 17.28 12.47 -9.67
C ILE A 309 16.57 13.80 -10.02
N PHE A 310 16.82 14.88 -9.27
CA PHE A 310 16.13 16.18 -9.47
C PHE A 310 17.00 17.30 -10.04
N SER A 311 18.25 17.05 -10.43
CA SER A 311 19.22 18.10 -10.78
C SER A 311 19.36 18.44 -12.27
N ASN A 312 18.55 17.94 -13.18
CA ASN A 312 18.71 18.18 -14.62
C ASN A 312 17.64 19.08 -15.27
N HIS A 313 17.07 20.03 -14.56
CA HIS A 313 16.32 21.11 -15.21
C HIS A 313 16.73 22.49 -14.69
N THR A 314 17.94 22.89 -15.04
CA THR A 314 18.26 24.33 -15.13
C THR A 314 18.78 24.59 -16.52
N ILE A 315 17.89 24.99 -17.41
CA ILE A 315 18.24 25.51 -18.74
C ILE A 315 18.91 26.86 -18.51
N GLY A 316 20.20 26.88 -18.71
CA GLY A 316 20.97 28.11 -18.78
C GLY A 316 20.69 28.87 -20.06
N THR A 317 19.90 29.92 -19.99
CA THR A 317 19.93 31.01 -20.98
C THR A 317 21.24 31.75 -20.84
N LYS A 318 22.10 31.64 -21.82
CA LYS A 318 23.21 32.59 -22.04
C LYS A 318 22.88 33.49 -23.23
N TYR A 319 22.97 34.78 -22.96
CA TYR A 319 23.12 35.86 -23.93
C TYR A 319 24.40 35.69 -24.76
#